data_53185dbd59de70da0d8cf1773e10a918
#
_entry.id   53185dbd59de70da0d8cf1773e10a918
#
_cell.length_a   1.000
_cell.length_b   1.000
_cell.length_c   1.000
_cell.angle_alpha   90.00
_cell.angle_beta   90.00
_cell.angle_gamma   90.00
#
_symmetry.space_group_name_H-M   'P 1'
#
loop_
_entity.id
_entity.type
_entity.pdbx_description
1 polymer ?
#
loop_
_entity_poly.entity_id
_entity_poly.type
_entity_poly.pdbx_seq_one_letter_code
_entity_poly.pdbx_strand_id
1 'polypeptide(L)'
;GKTVTVIVKLDTSYAHPIEYDARKNPNLTRFYVTDTLGNKATVVYYYEKPMDMEKSERIVLKGKMNGELFEITTKSGILIKCPSKYKDDPRAASNNLSQN
;
A
#
# COMPACT_ATOMS: atom_id res chain seq x y z
N GLY A 1 -21.78 2.70 1.27
CA GLY A 1 -20.88 3.81 1.40
C GLY A 1 -20.27 4.27 0.11
N LYS A 2 -19.69 5.45 0.16
CA LYS A 2 -19.04 6.03 -1.00
C LYS A 2 -17.59 5.54 -1.10
N THR A 3 -17.11 5.43 -2.33
CA THR A 3 -15.71 5.16 -2.57
C THR A 3 -14.91 6.41 -2.20
N VAL A 4 -13.86 6.23 -1.41
CA VAL A 4 -12.98 7.31 -1.00
C VAL A 4 -11.53 6.93 -1.30
N THR A 5 -10.68 7.93 -1.43
CA THR A 5 -9.25 7.76 -1.63
C THR A 5 -8.53 8.27 -0.40
N VAL A 6 -7.63 7.46 0.15
CA VAL A 6 -6.86 7.82 1.34
C VAL A 6 -5.38 7.51 1.12
N ILE A 7 -4.52 8.25 1.80
CA ILE A 7 -3.08 8.03 1.78
C ILE A 7 -2.69 7.55 3.16
N VAL A 8 -2.03 6.40 3.22
CA VAL A 8 -1.70 5.74 4.48
C VAL A 8 -0.28 5.19 4.45
N LYS A 9 0.16 4.72 5.60
CA LYS A 9 1.39 3.97 5.78
C LYS A 9 1.06 2.68 6.49
N LEU A 10 1.88 1.66 6.31
CA LEU A 10 1.76 0.45 7.12
C LEU A 10 1.95 0.81 8.59
N ASP A 11 1.15 0.19 9.44
CA ASP A 11 1.21 0.44 10.89
C ASP A 11 2.34 -0.39 11.48
N THR A 12 3.48 0.25 11.71
CA THR A 12 4.67 -0.42 12.20
C THR A 12 4.59 -0.79 13.69
N SER A 13 3.50 -0.44 14.38
CA SER A 13 3.28 -0.94 15.73
C SER A 13 2.94 -2.42 15.73
N TYR A 14 2.55 -2.96 14.58
CA TYR A 14 2.37 -4.40 14.40
C TYR A 14 3.69 -5.02 13.95
N ALA A 15 4.04 -6.17 14.52
CA ALA A 15 5.22 -6.93 14.07
C ALA A 15 5.05 -7.40 12.63
N HIS A 16 3.81 -7.75 12.26
CA HIS A 16 3.49 -8.22 10.92
C HIS A 16 2.28 -7.44 10.41
N PRO A 17 2.51 -6.23 9.88
CA PRO A 17 1.39 -5.39 9.43
C PRO A 17 0.70 -5.88 8.16
N ILE A 18 1.28 -6.85 7.47
CA ILE A 18 0.68 -7.44 6.27
C ILE A 18 0.42 -8.92 6.55
N GLU A 19 -0.83 -9.34 6.35
CA GLU A 19 -1.24 -10.74 6.49
C GLU A 19 -1.65 -11.25 5.12
N TYR A 20 -0.83 -12.12 4.54
CA TYR A 20 -1.10 -12.70 3.25
C TYR A 20 -0.57 -14.12 3.20
N ASP A 21 -1.42 -15.06 2.81
CA ASP A 21 -1.04 -16.46 2.65
C ASP A 21 -1.46 -16.93 1.27
N ALA A 22 -0.52 -16.97 0.34
CA ALA A 22 -0.77 -17.32 -1.05
C ALA A 22 -1.27 -18.76 -1.21
N ARG A 23 -0.97 -19.63 -0.24
CA ARG A 23 -1.40 -21.02 -0.32
C ARG A 23 -2.86 -21.18 0.06
N LYS A 24 -3.30 -20.43 1.07
CA LYS A 24 -4.68 -20.54 1.56
C LYS A 24 -5.62 -19.65 0.80
N ASN A 25 -5.22 -18.43 0.52
CA ASN A 25 -6.11 -17.46 -0.12
C ASN A 25 -5.30 -16.45 -0.91
N PRO A 26 -4.92 -16.80 -2.16
CA PRO A 26 -4.08 -15.93 -2.97
C PRO A 26 -4.75 -14.61 -3.35
N ASN A 27 -6.06 -14.51 -3.20
CA ASN A 27 -6.81 -13.30 -3.58
C ASN A 27 -7.32 -12.54 -2.39
N LEU A 28 -6.58 -12.57 -1.28
CA LEU A 28 -6.96 -11.82 -0.09
C LEU A 28 -5.70 -11.35 0.63
N THR A 29 -5.57 -10.03 0.71
CA THR A 29 -4.48 -9.39 1.47
C THR A 29 -5.12 -8.53 2.55
N ARG A 30 -4.73 -8.75 3.80
CA ARG A 30 -5.17 -7.93 4.92
C ARG A 30 -3.97 -7.19 5.44
N PHE A 31 -4.13 -5.90 5.72
CA PHE A 31 -3.01 -5.15 6.29
C PHE A 31 -3.51 -4.01 7.16
N TYR A 32 -2.62 -3.55 8.02
CA TYR A 32 -2.93 -2.55 9.04
C TYR A 32 -2.20 -1.26 8.70
N VAL A 33 -2.92 -0.14 8.75
CA VAL A 33 -2.41 1.14 8.28
C VAL A 33 -2.73 2.27 9.24
N THR A 34 -1.97 3.35 9.10
CA THR A 34 -2.27 4.62 9.77
C THR A 34 -2.30 5.73 8.72
N ASP A 35 -3.16 6.72 8.94
CA ASP A 35 -3.17 7.90 8.08
C ASP A 35 -2.25 8.99 8.68
N THR A 36 -2.23 10.16 8.03
CA THR A 36 -1.37 11.26 8.46
C THR A 36 -1.77 11.87 9.80
N LEU A 37 -2.98 11.60 10.25
CA LEU A 37 -3.49 12.08 11.53
C LEU A 37 -3.33 11.06 12.64
N GLY A 38 -2.77 9.88 12.31
CA GLY A 38 -2.62 8.81 13.28
C GLY A 38 -3.81 7.91 13.44
N ASN A 39 -4.85 8.08 12.64
CA ASN A 39 -5.99 7.18 12.66
C ASN A 39 -5.59 5.83 12.10
N LYS A 40 -6.06 4.77 12.73
CA LYS A 40 -5.71 3.39 12.37
C LYS A 40 -6.88 2.71 11.67
N ALA A 41 -6.56 1.83 10.73
CA ALA A 41 -7.58 1.05 10.04
C ALA A 41 -7.02 -0.31 9.63
N THR A 42 -7.93 -1.27 9.51
CA THR A 42 -7.62 -2.56 8.90
C THR A 42 -8.14 -2.52 7.48
N VAL A 43 -7.27 -2.87 6.53
CA VAL A 43 -7.60 -2.86 5.11
C VAL A 43 -7.71 -4.29 4.62
N VAL A 44 -8.72 -4.55 3.81
CA VAL A 44 -8.90 -5.83 3.14
C VAL A 44 -8.91 -5.57 1.65
N TYR A 45 -7.94 -6.17 0.97
CA TYR A 45 -7.76 -6.06 -0.48
C TYR A 45 -8.02 -7.42 -1.07
N TYR A 46 -9.01 -7.53 -1.93
CA TYR A 46 -9.49 -8.81 -2.43
C TYR A 46 -8.74 -9.30 -3.66
N TYR A 47 -7.42 -9.14 -3.61
CA TYR A 47 -6.51 -9.56 -4.68
C TYR A 47 -5.19 -9.98 -4.07
N GLU A 48 -4.32 -10.48 -4.92
CA GLU A 48 -2.98 -10.89 -4.52
C GLU A 48 -2.19 -9.72 -3.93
N LYS A 49 -1.33 -10.01 -2.96
CA LYS A 49 -0.51 -8.99 -2.32
C LYS A 49 0.35 -8.27 -3.36
N PRO A 50 0.29 -6.94 -3.40
CA PRO A 50 1.12 -6.18 -4.33
C PRO A 50 2.61 -6.39 -4.07
N MET A 51 3.38 -6.36 -5.14
CA MET A 51 4.83 -6.49 -5.06
C MET A 51 5.41 -5.32 -4.28
N ASP A 52 6.42 -5.60 -3.46
CA ASP A 52 7.16 -4.59 -2.68
C ASP A 52 6.32 -3.83 -1.66
N MET A 53 5.16 -4.36 -1.29
CA MET A 53 4.30 -3.71 -0.31
C MET A 53 5.03 -3.51 1.02
N GLU A 54 5.88 -4.44 1.41
CA GLU A 54 6.65 -4.37 2.65
C GLU A 54 7.62 -3.20 2.67
N LYS A 55 8.03 -2.73 1.50
CA LYS A 55 8.98 -1.64 1.35
C LYS A 55 8.31 -0.29 1.11
N SER A 56 6.99 -0.25 1.20
CA SER A 56 6.24 0.96 0.88
C SER A 56 6.53 2.08 1.86
N GLU A 57 6.69 3.28 1.33
CA GLU A 57 6.74 4.50 2.11
C GLU A 57 5.33 5.04 2.32
N ARG A 58 4.52 4.94 1.29
CA ARG A 58 3.12 5.38 1.31
C ARG A 58 2.31 4.42 0.47
N ILE A 59 1.04 4.32 0.81
CA ILE A 59 0.09 3.51 0.05
C ILE A 59 -1.13 4.38 -0.20
N VAL A 60 -1.54 4.49 -1.46
CA VAL A 60 -2.76 5.19 -1.83
C VAL A 60 -3.84 4.14 -2.00
N LEU A 61 -4.93 4.28 -1.27
CA LEU A 61 -6.03 3.32 -1.26
C LEU A 61 -7.29 3.97 -1.78
N LYS A 62 -8.00 3.24 -2.62
CA LYS A 62 -9.32 3.65 -3.10
C LYS A 62 -10.29 2.53 -2.79
N GLY A 63 -11.25 2.79 -1.92
CA GLY A 63 -12.18 1.78 -1.47
C GLY A 63 -13.28 2.36 -0.62
N LYS A 64 -13.91 1.52 0.19
CA LYS A 64 -15.06 1.90 1.01
C LYS A 64 -14.86 1.44 2.45
N MET A 65 -15.32 2.27 3.38
CA MET A 65 -15.40 1.84 4.77
C MET A 65 -16.62 0.95 4.94
N ASN A 66 -16.41 -0.18 5.61
CA ASN A 66 -17.47 -1.09 6.01
C ASN A 66 -17.22 -1.43 7.47
N GLY A 67 -17.88 -0.67 8.36
CA GLY A 67 -17.59 -0.77 9.79
C GLY A 67 -16.18 -0.28 10.05
N GLU A 68 -15.36 -1.14 10.64
CA GLU A 68 -13.97 -0.81 10.97
C GLU A 68 -13.00 -1.25 9.87
N LEU A 69 -13.52 -1.85 8.79
CA LEU A 69 -12.70 -2.33 7.70
C LEU A 69 -12.75 -1.36 6.53
N PHE A 70 -11.59 -1.12 5.92
CA PHE A 70 -11.52 -0.43 4.64
C PHE A 70 -11.39 -1.49 3.56
N GLU A 71 -12.38 -1.59 2.70
CA GLU A 71 -12.44 -2.66 1.69
C GLU A 71 -12.12 -2.15 0.31
N ILE A 72 -11.23 -2.86 -0.37
CA ILE A 72 -10.81 -2.54 -1.73
C ILE A 72 -11.20 -3.72 -2.61
N THR A 73 -12.18 -3.50 -3.47
CA THR A 73 -12.75 -4.54 -4.31
C THR A 73 -12.34 -4.42 -5.77
N THR A 74 -11.50 -3.44 -6.11
CA THR A 74 -10.94 -3.31 -7.45
C THR A 74 -9.43 -3.47 -7.38
N LYS A 75 -8.87 -4.16 -8.37
CA LYS A 75 -7.44 -4.44 -8.38
C LYS A 75 -6.62 -3.16 -8.40
N SER A 76 -7.10 -2.13 -9.10
CA SER A 76 -6.41 -0.85 -9.23
C SER A 76 -6.61 0.06 -8.01
N GLY A 77 -7.35 -0.40 -7.00
CA GLY A 77 -7.63 0.41 -5.82
C GLY A 77 -6.47 0.55 -4.84
N ILE A 78 -5.29 0.07 -5.20
CA ILE A 78 -4.11 0.19 -4.35
C ILE A 78 -2.93 0.64 -5.21
N LEU A 79 -2.19 1.62 -4.69
CA LEU A 79 -0.98 2.10 -5.34
C LEU A 79 0.13 2.15 -4.29
N ILE A 80 1.17 1.37 -4.52
CA ILE A 80 2.31 1.28 -3.61
C ILE A 80 3.35 2.30 -4.04
N LYS A 81 3.78 3.14 -3.09
CA LYS A 81 4.84 4.09 -3.33
C LYS A 81 6.01 3.75 -2.44
N CYS A 82 7.09 3.32 -3.05
CA CYS A 82 8.32 2.95 -2.36
C CYS A 82 9.27 4.13 -2.32
N PRO A 83 10.19 4.16 -1.33
CA PRO A 83 11.22 5.19 -1.31
C PRO A 83 12.00 5.14 -2.61
N SER A 84 12.20 6.29 -3.23
CA SER A 84 12.93 6.36 -4.48
C SER A 84 14.41 6.40 -4.22
N LYS A 85 15.09 5.31 -4.53
CA LYS A 85 16.55 5.28 -4.50
C LYS A 85 17.16 6.00 -5.69
N TYR A 86 16.32 6.26 -6.68
CA TYR A 86 16.78 6.89 -7.91
C TYR A 86 17.17 8.35 -7.73
N LYS A 87 16.66 8.99 -6.69
CA LYS A 87 17.02 10.37 -6.40
C LYS A 87 18.50 10.53 -6.09
N ASP A 88 19.11 9.47 -5.56
CA ASP A 88 20.50 9.48 -5.17
C ASP A 88 21.39 8.82 -6.21
N ASP A 89 20.81 8.36 -7.30
CA ASP A 89 21.53 7.71 -8.38
C ASP A 89 21.60 8.67 -9.57
N PRO A 90 22.76 9.23 -9.86
CA PRO A 90 22.89 10.18 -10.98
C PRO A 90 22.49 9.58 -12.32
N ARG A 91 22.59 8.27 -12.48
CA ARG A 91 22.18 7.62 -13.72
C ARG A 91 20.68 7.64 -13.90
N ALA A 92 19.96 7.55 -12.79
CA ALA A 92 18.51 7.59 -12.82
C ALA A 92 17.99 9.02 -12.88
N ALA A 93 18.76 9.93 -12.32
CA ALA A 93 18.36 11.33 -12.29
C ALA A 93 18.54 12.00 -13.64
N SER A 94 19.49 11.52 -14.49
CA SER A 94 19.85 12.16 -15.75
C SER A 94 19.29 11.54 -16.97
N ASN A 95 19.69 11.07 -15.79
CA ASN A 95 19.64 10.70 -16.53
C ASN A 95 19.73 10.91 -17.01
N ASN A 96 19.78 11.02 -16.71
CA ASN A 96 19.89 10.97 -17.23
C ASN A 96 20.26 11.08 -17.65
N LEU A 97 20.35 11.25 -17.44
CA LEU A 97 20.67 11.08 -17.97
C LEU A 97 20.99 11.03 -18.50
N SER A 98 21.10 11.29 -18.50
CA SER A 98 21.29 11.05 -19.12
C SER A 98 21.53 10.99 -19.30
N GLN A 99 21.40 10.99 -18.97
CA GLN A 99 21.28 10.77 -19.14
C GLN A 99 21.38 10.69 -19.41
N ASN A 100 21.56 10.90 -19.26
CA ASN A 100 21.51 10.61 -19.64
C ASN A 100 21.40 10.45 -19.85
#